data_8b4a9e79731129b1bb20c66088b650d3
#
_entry.id   8b4a9e79731129b1bb20c66088b650d3
#
_cell.length_a   1.000
_cell.length_b   1.000
_cell.length_c   1.000
_cell.angle_alpha   90.00
_cell.angle_beta   90.00
_cell.angle_gamma   90.00
#
_symmetry.space_group_name_H-M   'P 1'
#
loop_
_entity.id
_entity.type
_entity.pdbx_description
1 polymer ?
#
loop_
_entity_poly.entity_id
_entity_poly.type
_entity_poly.pdbx_seq_one_letter_code
_entity_poly.pdbx_strand_id
1 'polypeptide(L)'
;MTLRIMRHTLILVCMFVFLAGPAQAESVRKALSQESVLEEVQKRGTLRVGFSTFKPWAMKDKEGQFIGFEIDVARALAEDMGVEPEFVPTKWSGIIPALLTGKFDIIIGGMGIRPQRNLKVNFSIPYDNSGMSIVAHKQVAPDCDELEDFNKSSVTVAARIGTTAAQAAQKHLPKATLRLFDDEAQALQELMTKRAHALVANQPLPEQQALKHQEQLYLPLDGETFTTEPIGFAVRKGDFDFLNFLDNWIRVKKAEGWLQDRHDYWFTTLDWEDRVQ
;
A
#
# COMPACT_ATOMS: atom_id res chain seq x y z
N MET A 1 -1.53 -18.43 74.37
CA MET A 1 -0.29 -18.07 73.75
C MET A 1 -0.32 -18.23 72.24
N THR A 2 -1.26 -18.99 71.70
CA THR A 2 -1.39 -19.30 70.24
C THR A 2 -2.05 -18.20 69.38
N LEU A 3 -2.90 -17.37 69.94
CA LEU A 3 -3.65 -16.35 69.16
C LEU A 3 -2.80 -15.09 68.77
N ARG A 4 -1.75 -14.78 69.50
CA ARG A 4 -0.85 -13.63 69.23
C ARG A 4 0.16 -13.90 68.09
N ILE A 5 0.58 -15.16 67.96
CA ILE A 5 1.55 -15.56 66.92
C ILE A 5 0.88 -15.53 65.52
N MET A 6 -0.40 -15.95 65.43
CA MET A 6 -1.17 -15.97 64.19
C MET A 6 -1.43 -14.55 63.61
N ARG A 7 -1.58 -13.54 64.47
CA ARG A 7 -1.81 -12.14 64.06
C ARG A 7 -0.57 -11.48 63.47
N HIS A 8 0.63 -11.83 63.91
CA HIS A 8 1.91 -11.28 63.38
C HIS A 8 2.28 -11.94 62.07
N THR A 9 1.98 -13.23 61.88
CA THR A 9 2.25 -13.96 60.62
C THR A 9 1.34 -13.45 59.49
N LEU A 10 0.08 -13.10 59.75
CA LEU A 10 -0.84 -12.58 58.77
C LEU A 10 -0.45 -11.17 58.29
N ILE A 11 0.07 -10.32 59.21
CA ILE A 11 0.53 -8.97 58.86
C ILE A 11 1.83 -9.00 58.02
N LEU A 12 2.72 -9.98 58.27
CA LEU A 12 3.96 -10.13 57.51
C LEU A 12 3.71 -10.61 56.06
N VAL A 13 2.71 -11.49 55.85
CA VAL A 13 2.30 -11.98 54.54
C VAL A 13 1.63 -10.88 53.70
N CYS A 14 0.81 -10.02 54.32
CA CYS A 14 0.19 -8.87 53.64
C CYS A 14 1.22 -7.80 53.26
N MET A 15 2.32 -7.64 53.99
CA MET A 15 3.34 -6.63 53.73
C MET A 15 4.27 -7.04 52.56
N PHE A 16 4.41 -8.35 52.27
CA PHE A 16 5.23 -8.83 51.13
C PHE A 16 4.51 -8.75 49.78
N VAL A 17 3.15 -8.71 49.77
CA VAL A 17 2.37 -8.63 48.51
C VAL A 17 2.33 -7.20 47.95
N PHE A 18 2.59 -6.16 48.78
CA PHE A 18 2.56 -4.76 48.33
C PHE A 18 3.85 -4.21 47.73
N LEU A 19 4.97 -4.94 47.81
CA LEU A 19 6.28 -4.48 47.32
C LEU A 19 6.60 -4.90 45.90
N ALA A 20 5.75 -5.72 45.25
CA ALA A 20 6.01 -6.20 43.88
C ALA A 20 5.27 -5.39 42.79
N GLY A 21 4.46 -4.38 43.13
CA GLY A 21 3.55 -3.73 42.21
C GLY A 21 4.18 -2.78 41.14
N PRO A 22 5.02 -1.78 41.52
CA PRO A 22 5.45 -0.78 40.55
C PRO A 22 6.56 -1.27 39.60
N ALA A 23 7.50 -2.10 40.07
CA ALA A 23 8.60 -2.57 39.25
C ALA A 23 8.17 -3.54 38.14
N GLN A 24 7.13 -4.34 38.39
CA GLN A 24 6.58 -5.26 37.37
C GLN A 24 5.74 -4.53 36.34
N ALA A 25 4.97 -3.49 36.72
CA ALA A 25 4.22 -2.66 35.79
C ALA A 25 5.15 -1.86 34.87
N GLU A 26 6.27 -1.37 35.38
CA GLU A 26 7.28 -0.65 34.59
C GLU A 26 8.05 -1.58 33.65
N SER A 27 8.36 -2.81 34.08
CA SER A 27 8.99 -3.81 33.21
C SER A 27 8.08 -4.29 32.10
N VAL A 28 6.79 -4.48 32.34
CA VAL A 28 5.78 -4.84 31.32
C VAL A 28 5.57 -3.68 30.35
N ARG A 29 5.47 -2.45 30.84
CA ARG A 29 5.36 -1.25 29.99
C ARG A 29 6.61 -1.07 29.12
N LYS A 30 7.79 -1.28 29.67
CA LYS A 30 9.06 -1.21 28.95
C LYS A 30 9.21 -2.36 27.93
N ALA A 31 8.71 -3.55 28.25
CA ALA A 31 8.69 -4.69 27.32
C ALA A 31 7.71 -4.43 26.16
N LEU A 32 6.53 -3.88 26.43
CA LEU A 32 5.55 -3.51 25.40
C LEU A 32 6.04 -2.39 24.48
N SER A 33 6.73 -1.37 25.02
CA SER A 33 7.31 -0.29 24.22
C SER A 33 8.57 -0.73 23.47
N GLN A 34 9.30 -1.75 23.96
CA GLN A 34 10.47 -2.30 23.26
C GLN A 34 10.11 -3.22 22.07
N GLU A 35 8.86 -3.62 21.95
CA GLU A 35 8.36 -4.46 20.84
C GLU A 35 7.73 -3.61 19.71
N SER A 36 7.60 -2.29 19.88
CA SER A 36 7.08 -1.42 18.83
C SER A 36 8.07 -1.25 17.68
N VAL A 37 7.59 -1.44 16.45
CA VAL A 37 8.37 -1.18 15.22
C VAL A 37 8.85 0.27 15.17
N LEU A 38 8.10 1.22 15.74
CA LEU A 38 8.49 2.63 15.82
C LEU A 38 9.83 2.79 16.55
N GLU A 39 9.96 2.19 17.74
CA GLU A 39 11.19 2.25 18.53
C GLU A 39 12.33 1.45 17.90
N GLU A 40 12.04 0.28 17.32
CA GLU A 40 13.03 -0.50 16.57
C GLU A 40 13.62 0.28 15.39
N VAL A 41 12.77 0.98 14.63
CA VAL A 41 13.17 1.82 13.49
C VAL A 41 14.06 2.98 13.96
N GLN A 42 13.63 3.70 15.01
CA GLN A 42 14.43 4.80 15.57
C GLN A 42 15.78 4.32 16.10
N LYS A 43 15.81 3.22 16.83
CA LYS A 43 17.04 2.63 17.37
C LYS A 43 17.99 2.16 16.28
N ARG A 44 17.46 1.60 15.19
CA ARG A 44 18.23 1.15 14.02
C ARG A 44 18.67 2.31 13.14
N GLY A 45 17.98 3.46 13.19
CA GLY A 45 18.21 4.60 12.31
C GLY A 45 17.75 4.39 10.87
N THR A 46 16.89 3.40 10.60
CA THR A 46 16.50 3.02 9.24
C THR A 46 15.05 2.52 9.20
N LEU A 47 14.24 3.10 8.31
CA LEU A 47 12.89 2.64 7.98
C LEU A 47 12.93 1.77 6.72
N ARG A 48 12.68 0.46 6.86
CA ARG A 48 12.62 -0.46 5.71
C ARG A 48 11.22 -0.40 5.09
N VAL A 49 11.15 0.03 3.84
CA VAL A 49 9.90 0.26 3.11
C VAL A 49 9.74 -0.78 2.00
N GLY A 50 8.71 -1.61 2.11
CA GLY A 50 8.30 -2.56 1.08
C GLY A 50 7.36 -1.90 0.06
N PHE A 51 7.66 -2.08 -1.22
CA PHE A 51 6.83 -1.58 -2.33
C PHE A 51 6.99 -2.45 -3.57
N SER A 52 6.17 -2.20 -4.57
CA SER A 52 6.33 -2.80 -5.90
C SER A 52 6.35 -1.72 -6.97
N THR A 53 7.15 -1.91 -7.99
CA THR A 53 7.27 -0.91 -9.08
C THR A 53 6.03 -0.89 -9.96
N PHE A 54 5.45 0.28 -10.15
CA PHE A 54 4.50 0.65 -11.21
C PHE A 54 4.40 2.17 -11.32
N LYS A 55 4.32 2.67 -12.55
CA LYS A 55 4.31 4.11 -12.85
C LYS A 55 2.94 4.73 -12.53
N PRO A 56 2.89 5.96 -12.03
CA PRO A 56 3.98 6.80 -11.50
C PRO A 56 4.18 6.63 -9.99
N TRP A 57 3.56 5.63 -9.38
CA TRP A 57 3.59 5.38 -7.93
C TRP A 57 5.01 5.09 -7.42
N ALA A 58 5.70 4.15 -8.07
CA ALA A 58 7.09 3.82 -7.78
C ALA A 58 7.78 3.27 -9.03
N MET A 59 8.92 3.82 -9.40
CA MET A 59 9.69 3.44 -10.59
C MET A 59 11.16 3.79 -10.41
N LYS A 60 11.98 3.49 -11.41
CA LYS A 60 13.37 3.93 -11.45
C LYS A 60 13.53 5.07 -12.44
N ASP A 61 14.36 6.04 -12.10
CA ASP A 61 14.85 7.07 -13.01
C ASP A 61 15.98 6.54 -13.90
N LYS A 62 16.53 7.43 -14.73
CA LYS A 62 17.65 7.12 -15.66
C LYS A 62 18.93 6.72 -14.94
N GLU A 63 19.12 7.21 -13.73
CA GLU A 63 20.26 6.92 -12.86
C GLU A 63 20.04 5.63 -12.02
N GLY A 64 18.86 4.99 -12.16
CA GLY A 64 18.51 3.76 -11.46
C GLY A 64 18.00 3.99 -10.03
N GLN A 65 17.78 5.25 -9.63
CA GLN A 65 17.23 5.60 -8.30
C GLN A 65 15.72 5.42 -8.28
N PHE A 66 15.18 5.04 -7.12
CA PHE A 66 13.73 4.97 -6.98
C PHE A 66 13.13 6.37 -6.87
N ILE A 67 12.09 6.62 -7.67
CA ILE A 67 11.28 7.83 -7.69
C ILE A 67 9.80 7.46 -7.83
N GLY A 68 8.91 8.40 -7.56
CA GLY A 68 7.47 8.21 -7.64
C GLY A 68 6.75 8.73 -6.40
N PHE A 69 5.43 8.78 -6.46
CA PHE A 69 4.61 9.27 -5.36
C PHE A 69 4.91 8.54 -4.04
N GLU A 70 4.93 7.22 -4.05
CA GLU A 70 5.18 6.40 -2.87
C GLU A 70 6.60 6.54 -2.33
N ILE A 71 7.54 6.81 -3.21
CA ILE A 71 8.94 7.04 -2.83
C ILE A 71 9.10 8.39 -2.13
N ASP A 72 8.41 9.42 -2.62
CA ASP A 72 8.40 10.74 -1.96
C ASP A 72 7.72 10.64 -0.60
N VAL A 73 6.59 9.95 -0.49
CA VAL A 73 5.88 9.70 0.77
C VAL A 73 6.78 8.96 1.77
N ALA A 74 7.47 7.91 1.32
CA ALA A 74 8.37 7.13 2.16
C ALA A 74 9.58 7.95 2.65
N ARG A 75 10.15 8.81 1.79
CA ARG A 75 11.25 9.70 2.16
C ARG A 75 10.82 10.74 3.19
N ALA A 76 9.69 11.40 2.97
CA ALA A 76 9.17 12.39 3.92
C ALA A 76 8.81 11.75 5.27
N LEU A 77 8.24 10.54 5.27
CA LEU A 77 7.97 9.82 6.51
C LEU A 77 9.27 9.50 7.27
N ALA A 78 10.28 8.99 6.59
CA ALA A 78 11.57 8.67 7.20
C ALA A 78 12.29 9.92 7.72
N GLU A 79 12.26 11.03 6.97
CA GLU A 79 12.80 12.32 7.37
C GLU A 79 12.16 12.84 8.67
N ASP A 80 10.80 12.82 8.74
CA ASP A 80 10.07 13.24 9.93
C ASP A 80 10.27 12.29 11.13
N MET A 81 10.66 11.03 10.90
CA MET A 81 11.09 10.08 11.93
C MET A 81 12.56 10.29 12.35
N GLY A 82 13.35 11.09 11.63
CA GLY A 82 14.79 11.27 11.86
C GLY A 82 15.63 10.04 11.49
N VAL A 83 15.20 9.27 10.48
CA VAL A 83 15.87 8.03 10.04
C VAL A 83 16.03 7.99 8.51
N GLU A 84 16.89 7.09 8.02
CA GLU A 84 17.08 6.88 6.58
C GLU A 84 16.05 5.86 6.01
N PRO A 85 15.50 6.07 4.81
CA PRO A 85 14.64 5.10 4.15
C PRO A 85 15.48 4.02 3.46
N GLU A 86 15.16 2.75 3.69
CA GLU A 86 15.68 1.61 2.95
C GLU A 86 14.57 1.04 2.05
N PHE A 87 14.75 1.15 0.74
CA PHE A 87 13.76 0.72 -0.25
C PHE A 87 13.91 -0.76 -0.60
N VAL A 88 12.88 -1.57 -0.32
CA VAL A 88 12.87 -3.02 -0.53
C VAL A 88 11.86 -3.42 -1.61
N PRO A 89 12.25 -3.37 -2.90
CA PRO A 89 11.36 -3.76 -3.99
C PRO A 89 10.96 -5.22 -3.88
N THR A 90 9.66 -5.49 -4.01
CA THR A 90 9.10 -6.83 -3.80
C THR A 90 7.97 -7.07 -4.80
N LYS A 91 7.85 -8.30 -5.34
CA LYS A 91 6.72 -8.67 -6.17
C LYS A 91 5.41 -8.47 -5.42
N TRP A 92 4.41 -7.87 -6.07
CA TRP A 92 3.13 -7.52 -5.42
C TRP A 92 2.43 -8.72 -4.78
N SER A 93 2.41 -9.85 -5.46
CA SER A 93 1.79 -11.08 -4.96
C SER A 93 2.39 -11.61 -3.64
N GLY A 94 3.66 -11.26 -3.37
CA GLY A 94 4.40 -11.65 -2.16
C GLY A 94 4.56 -10.54 -1.12
N ILE A 95 4.03 -9.33 -1.34
CA ILE A 95 4.35 -8.17 -0.50
C ILE A 95 3.81 -8.29 0.93
N ILE A 96 2.57 -8.74 1.12
CA ILE A 96 2.01 -8.97 2.47
C ILE A 96 2.75 -10.10 3.20
N PRO A 97 2.98 -11.28 2.61
CA PRO A 97 3.86 -12.30 3.22
C PRO A 97 5.23 -11.77 3.64
N ALA A 98 5.87 -10.93 2.81
CA ALA A 98 7.18 -10.35 3.12
C ALA A 98 7.11 -9.37 4.31
N LEU A 99 6.04 -8.57 4.45
CA LEU A 99 5.80 -7.75 5.64
C LEU A 99 5.66 -8.62 6.90
N LEU A 100 4.87 -9.69 6.83
CA LEU A 100 4.59 -10.56 7.96
C LEU A 100 5.85 -11.31 8.45
N THR A 101 6.79 -11.59 7.55
CA THR A 101 8.10 -12.19 7.91
C THR A 101 9.16 -11.17 8.34
N GLY A 102 8.81 -9.87 8.42
CA GLY A 102 9.73 -8.82 8.86
C GLY A 102 10.81 -8.42 7.84
N LYS A 103 10.61 -8.74 6.54
CA LYS A 103 11.54 -8.31 5.49
C LYS A 103 11.64 -6.79 5.40
N PHE A 104 10.57 -6.09 5.74
CA PHE A 104 10.49 -4.64 5.89
C PHE A 104 9.48 -4.28 7.01
N ASP A 105 9.45 -3.02 7.38
CA ASP A 105 8.69 -2.52 8.54
C ASP A 105 7.28 -2.09 8.14
N ILE A 106 7.12 -1.53 6.95
CA ILE A 106 5.91 -0.92 6.42
C ILE A 106 5.80 -1.18 4.92
N ILE A 107 4.57 -1.27 4.41
CA ILE A 107 4.29 -1.19 2.96
C ILE A 107 3.81 0.23 2.66
N ILE A 108 4.54 0.91 1.75
CA ILE A 108 4.17 2.18 1.12
C ILE A 108 4.25 1.92 -0.39
N GLY A 109 3.10 1.71 -1.04
CA GLY A 109 3.09 1.21 -2.42
C GLY A 109 1.71 1.16 -3.07
N GLY A 110 0.84 2.15 -2.82
CA GLY A 110 -0.49 2.22 -3.42
C GLY A 110 -1.41 1.09 -2.96
N MET A 111 -1.27 0.65 -1.70
CA MET A 111 -2.04 -0.49 -1.24
C MET A 111 -3.45 -0.10 -0.81
N GLY A 112 -4.45 -0.49 -1.61
CA GLY A 112 -5.85 -0.31 -1.28
C GLY A 112 -6.25 -1.00 0.02
N ILE A 113 -6.93 -0.27 0.88
CA ILE A 113 -7.50 -0.77 2.12
C ILE A 113 -8.67 -1.70 1.79
N ARG A 114 -8.56 -2.97 2.14
CA ARG A 114 -9.60 -3.99 1.93
C ARG A 114 -9.78 -4.85 3.18
N PRO A 115 -11.02 -5.22 3.56
CA PRO A 115 -11.27 -6.08 4.71
C PRO A 115 -10.45 -7.37 4.68
N GLN A 116 -10.33 -8.01 3.50
CA GLN A 116 -9.58 -9.25 3.32
C GLN A 116 -8.08 -9.09 3.60
N ARG A 117 -7.50 -7.93 3.26
CA ARG A 117 -6.11 -7.57 3.60
C ARG A 117 -6.00 -7.23 5.08
N ASN A 118 -6.99 -6.50 5.63
CA ASN A 118 -7.00 -6.09 7.03
C ASN A 118 -7.18 -7.27 8.01
N LEU A 119 -7.68 -8.42 7.55
CA LEU A 119 -7.61 -9.66 8.32
C LEU A 119 -6.18 -10.13 8.59
N LYS A 120 -5.19 -9.69 7.80
CA LYS A 120 -3.79 -10.14 7.90
C LYS A 120 -2.85 -9.06 8.43
N VAL A 121 -3.08 -7.80 8.08
CA VAL A 121 -2.26 -6.62 8.42
C VAL A 121 -3.14 -5.51 8.98
N ASN A 122 -2.55 -4.52 9.65
CA ASN A 122 -3.24 -3.28 9.97
C ASN A 122 -2.99 -2.24 8.88
N PHE A 123 -3.96 -1.36 8.68
CA PHE A 123 -3.83 -0.19 7.80
C PHE A 123 -3.91 1.09 8.62
N SER A 124 -3.15 2.10 8.19
CA SER A 124 -3.36 3.48 8.61
C SER A 124 -4.71 4.02 8.10
N ILE A 125 -5.09 5.21 8.55
CA ILE A 125 -6.09 6.01 7.82
C ILE A 125 -5.61 6.22 6.38
N PRO A 126 -6.52 6.46 5.41
CA PRO A 126 -6.11 6.69 4.04
C PRO A 126 -5.25 7.95 3.89
N TYR A 127 -4.09 7.82 3.25
CA TYR A 127 -3.29 9.00 2.85
C TYR A 127 -3.64 9.48 1.45
N ASP A 128 -4.19 8.62 0.60
CA ASP A 128 -4.63 8.91 -0.75
C ASP A 128 -5.87 8.09 -1.12
N ASN A 129 -6.44 8.36 -2.29
CA ASN A 129 -7.50 7.59 -2.91
C ASN A 129 -7.12 7.28 -4.36
N SER A 130 -7.57 6.12 -4.85
CA SER A 130 -7.42 5.70 -6.24
C SER A 130 -8.70 5.04 -6.73
N GLY A 131 -8.73 4.65 -7.98
CA GLY A 131 -9.81 3.87 -8.58
C GLY A 131 -9.27 2.98 -9.68
N MET A 132 -10.09 2.00 -10.09
CA MET A 132 -9.79 1.18 -11.25
C MET A 132 -10.37 1.83 -12.48
N SER A 133 -9.52 1.99 -13.49
CA SER A 133 -9.90 2.42 -14.83
C SER A 133 -9.54 1.33 -15.85
N ILE A 134 -10.02 1.48 -17.07
CA ILE A 134 -9.81 0.53 -18.15
C ILE A 134 -9.28 1.27 -19.38
N VAL A 135 -8.25 0.72 -19.99
CA VAL A 135 -7.75 1.14 -21.31
C VAL A 135 -7.90 0.00 -22.30
N ALA A 136 -8.34 0.29 -23.53
CA ALA A 136 -8.63 -0.71 -24.53
C ALA A 136 -7.88 -0.45 -25.85
N HIS A 137 -7.69 -1.51 -26.64
CA HIS A 137 -7.00 -1.44 -27.90
C HIS A 137 -8.00 -1.25 -29.05
N LYS A 138 -7.90 -0.16 -29.80
CA LYS A 138 -8.81 0.27 -30.86
C LYS A 138 -9.09 -0.81 -31.94
N GLN A 139 -8.14 -1.68 -32.26
CA GLN A 139 -8.30 -2.65 -33.34
C GLN A 139 -9.00 -3.95 -32.89
N VAL A 140 -8.95 -4.30 -31.62
CA VAL A 140 -9.54 -5.56 -31.10
C VAL A 140 -10.73 -5.34 -30.22
N ALA A 141 -10.97 -4.11 -29.78
CA ALA A 141 -12.16 -3.68 -29.04
C ALA A 141 -12.65 -2.31 -29.54
N PRO A 142 -13.02 -2.15 -30.85
CA PRO A 142 -13.28 -0.84 -31.44
C PRO A 142 -14.59 -0.19 -30.95
N ASP A 143 -15.57 -0.98 -30.54
CA ASP A 143 -16.94 -0.52 -30.24
C ASP A 143 -17.31 -0.84 -28.78
N CYS A 144 -16.38 -0.69 -27.86
CA CYS A 144 -16.59 -0.92 -26.42
C CYS A 144 -16.51 0.42 -25.69
N ASP A 145 -17.65 1.05 -25.46
CA ASP A 145 -17.75 2.38 -24.83
C ASP A 145 -18.20 2.29 -23.36
N GLU A 146 -18.75 1.15 -22.96
CA GLU A 146 -19.20 0.88 -21.60
C GLU A 146 -18.50 -0.34 -20.99
N LEU A 147 -18.45 -0.40 -19.68
CA LEU A 147 -17.80 -1.51 -18.96
C LEU A 147 -18.44 -2.87 -19.31
N GLU A 148 -19.77 -2.91 -19.50
CA GLU A 148 -20.50 -4.14 -19.84
C GLU A 148 -20.12 -4.69 -21.24
N ASP A 149 -19.63 -3.86 -22.15
CA ASP A 149 -19.16 -4.30 -23.47
C ASP A 149 -17.98 -5.24 -23.38
N PHE A 150 -17.19 -5.11 -22.34
CA PHE A 150 -16.05 -6.00 -22.04
C PHE A 150 -16.49 -7.28 -21.32
N ASN A 151 -17.73 -7.38 -20.84
CA ASN A 151 -18.24 -8.54 -20.11
C ASN A 151 -18.77 -9.66 -21.04
N LYS A 152 -17.95 -10.09 -21.99
CA LYS A 152 -18.27 -11.12 -23.00
C LYS A 152 -17.20 -12.21 -23.00
N SER A 153 -17.57 -13.46 -23.26
CA SER A 153 -16.63 -14.59 -23.29
C SER A 153 -15.57 -14.49 -24.40
N SER A 154 -15.85 -13.70 -25.44
CA SER A 154 -14.90 -13.39 -26.51
C SER A 154 -13.86 -12.33 -26.13
N VAL A 155 -14.06 -11.64 -25.01
CA VAL A 155 -13.17 -10.56 -24.55
C VAL A 155 -12.12 -11.12 -23.59
N THR A 156 -10.88 -10.72 -23.80
CA THR A 156 -9.75 -10.98 -22.89
C THR A 156 -9.34 -9.69 -22.22
N VAL A 157 -9.29 -9.69 -20.88
CA VAL A 157 -8.87 -8.56 -20.07
C VAL A 157 -7.58 -8.92 -19.34
N ALA A 158 -6.58 -8.06 -19.44
CA ALA A 158 -5.32 -8.18 -18.69
C ALA A 158 -5.40 -7.42 -17.36
N ALA A 159 -4.77 -7.95 -16.33
CA ALA A 159 -4.59 -7.27 -15.05
C ALA A 159 -3.38 -7.86 -14.30
N ARG A 160 -2.87 -7.14 -13.31
CA ARG A 160 -1.79 -7.61 -12.47
C ARG A 160 -2.33 -8.51 -11.34
N ILE A 161 -1.71 -9.66 -11.13
CA ILE A 161 -2.12 -10.65 -10.13
C ILE A 161 -2.03 -10.09 -8.69
N GLY A 162 -3.00 -10.45 -7.84
CA GLY A 162 -3.02 -10.05 -6.43
C GLY A 162 -3.41 -8.59 -6.18
N THR A 163 -3.75 -7.85 -7.25
CA THR A 163 -4.21 -6.45 -7.15
C THR A 163 -5.73 -6.35 -6.98
N THR A 164 -6.17 -5.18 -6.55
CA THR A 164 -7.59 -4.81 -6.57
C THR A 164 -8.12 -4.63 -8.00
N ALA A 165 -7.26 -4.31 -8.96
CA ALA A 165 -7.61 -4.28 -10.39
C ALA A 165 -8.04 -5.66 -10.88
N ALA A 166 -7.29 -6.71 -10.56
CA ALA A 166 -7.69 -8.09 -10.90
C ALA A 166 -9.01 -8.50 -10.23
N GLN A 167 -9.22 -8.11 -8.97
CA GLN A 167 -10.48 -8.36 -8.25
C GLN A 167 -11.66 -7.60 -8.86
N ALA A 168 -11.44 -6.32 -9.23
CA ALA A 168 -12.45 -5.50 -9.89
C ALA A 168 -12.82 -6.07 -11.26
N ALA A 169 -11.84 -6.45 -12.08
CA ALA A 169 -12.08 -7.11 -13.36
C ALA A 169 -12.89 -8.41 -13.16
N GLN A 170 -12.51 -9.26 -12.23
CA GLN A 170 -13.24 -10.50 -11.95
C GLN A 170 -14.68 -10.26 -11.48
N LYS A 171 -14.90 -9.22 -10.68
CA LYS A 171 -16.21 -8.86 -10.13
C LYS A 171 -17.15 -8.25 -11.18
N HIS A 172 -16.63 -7.32 -11.97
CA HIS A 172 -17.43 -6.52 -12.90
C HIS A 172 -17.49 -7.12 -14.31
N LEU A 173 -16.52 -7.95 -14.69
CA LEU A 173 -16.40 -8.60 -16.00
C LEU A 173 -16.34 -10.14 -15.88
N PRO A 174 -17.30 -10.78 -15.17
CA PRO A 174 -17.21 -12.21 -14.84
C PRO A 174 -17.29 -13.14 -16.04
N LYS A 175 -17.77 -12.66 -17.19
CA LYS A 175 -17.83 -13.45 -18.44
C LYS A 175 -16.55 -13.34 -19.27
N ALA A 176 -15.75 -12.28 -19.07
CA ALA A 176 -14.51 -12.08 -19.80
C ALA A 176 -13.42 -13.07 -19.38
N THR A 177 -12.53 -13.39 -20.31
CA THR A 177 -11.33 -14.15 -19.98
C THR A 177 -10.31 -13.25 -19.30
N LEU A 178 -10.07 -13.46 -18.00
CA LEU A 178 -9.10 -12.68 -17.24
C LEU A 178 -7.71 -13.34 -17.34
N ARG A 179 -6.71 -12.58 -17.84
CA ARG A 179 -5.30 -12.98 -17.86
C ARG A 179 -4.52 -12.18 -16.83
N LEU A 180 -3.82 -12.87 -15.95
CA LEU A 180 -3.11 -12.28 -14.81
C LEU A 180 -1.59 -12.36 -15.01
N PHE A 181 -0.89 -11.27 -14.70
CA PHE A 181 0.55 -11.10 -14.88
C PHE A 181 1.23 -10.65 -13.59
N ASP A 182 2.50 -11.00 -13.42
CA ASP A 182 3.28 -10.66 -12.22
C ASP A 182 3.57 -9.15 -12.10
N ASP A 183 3.63 -8.43 -13.22
CA ASP A 183 3.87 -6.98 -13.24
C ASP A 183 3.00 -6.26 -14.29
N GLU A 184 2.87 -4.94 -14.14
CA GLU A 184 2.06 -4.09 -15.01
C GLU A 184 2.61 -4.01 -16.44
N ALA A 185 3.93 -4.07 -16.62
CA ALA A 185 4.53 -3.98 -17.94
C ALA A 185 4.19 -5.20 -18.79
N GLN A 186 4.14 -6.39 -18.21
CA GLN A 186 3.69 -7.61 -18.88
C GLN A 186 2.21 -7.53 -19.26
N ALA A 187 1.35 -7.05 -18.33
CA ALA A 187 -0.08 -6.88 -18.62
C ALA A 187 -0.32 -5.87 -19.74
N LEU A 188 0.40 -4.74 -19.74
CA LEU A 188 0.37 -3.74 -20.80
C LEU A 188 0.87 -4.32 -22.14
N GLN A 189 1.93 -5.13 -22.12
CA GLN A 189 2.44 -5.78 -23.34
C GLN A 189 1.41 -6.69 -23.99
N GLU A 190 0.58 -7.38 -23.21
CA GLU A 190 -0.53 -8.19 -23.75
C GLU A 190 -1.57 -7.33 -24.49
N LEU A 191 -1.88 -6.15 -23.96
CA LEU A 191 -2.75 -5.17 -24.62
C LEU A 191 -2.10 -4.67 -25.93
N MET A 192 -0.85 -4.18 -25.85
CA MET A 192 -0.13 -3.62 -26.99
C MET A 192 0.07 -4.62 -28.14
N THR A 193 0.22 -5.90 -27.82
CA THR A 193 0.34 -6.98 -28.81
C THR A 193 -0.99 -7.59 -29.26
N LYS A 194 -2.14 -6.99 -28.83
CA LYS A 194 -3.50 -7.42 -29.20
C LYS A 194 -3.87 -8.81 -28.68
N ARG A 195 -3.13 -9.35 -27.70
CA ARG A 195 -3.46 -10.60 -27.02
C ARG A 195 -4.46 -10.41 -25.89
N ALA A 196 -4.66 -9.16 -25.45
CA ALA A 196 -5.77 -8.72 -24.64
C ALA A 196 -6.55 -7.60 -25.36
N HIS A 197 -7.83 -7.50 -25.10
CA HIS A 197 -8.72 -6.46 -25.62
C HIS A 197 -8.62 -5.19 -24.77
N ALA A 198 -8.44 -5.37 -23.46
CA ALA A 198 -8.34 -4.29 -22.49
C ALA A 198 -7.36 -4.64 -21.34
N LEU A 199 -6.90 -3.59 -20.67
CA LEU A 199 -6.15 -3.66 -19.41
C LEU A 199 -6.93 -2.91 -18.34
N VAL A 200 -7.15 -3.56 -17.19
CA VAL A 200 -7.69 -2.93 -15.98
C VAL A 200 -6.55 -2.69 -15.01
N ALA A 201 -6.36 -1.45 -14.60
CA ALA A 201 -5.32 -1.03 -13.68
C ALA A 201 -5.79 0.16 -12.80
N ASN A 202 -4.98 0.48 -11.79
CA ASN A 202 -5.18 1.70 -11.00
C ASN A 202 -4.87 2.95 -11.84
N GLN A 203 -5.63 4.00 -11.60
CA GLN A 203 -5.26 5.34 -12.09
C GLN A 203 -3.86 5.74 -11.58
N PRO A 204 -3.11 6.52 -12.34
CA PRO A 204 -3.42 7.08 -13.67
C PRO A 204 -2.86 6.24 -14.83
N LEU A 205 -2.53 4.96 -14.62
CA LEU A 205 -1.84 4.16 -15.65
C LEU A 205 -2.66 4.01 -16.95
N PRO A 206 -3.96 3.65 -16.91
CA PRO A 206 -4.76 3.57 -18.13
C PRO A 206 -4.78 4.88 -18.92
N GLU A 207 -4.97 6.00 -18.24
CA GLU A 207 -5.03 7.34 -18.83
C GLU A 207 -3.70 7.73 -19.49
N GLN A 208 -2.60 7.51 -18.79
CA GLN A 208 -1.26 7.80 -19.31
C GLN A 208 -0.91 6.92 -20.51
N GLN A 209 -1.32 5.64 -20.51
CA GLN A 209 -1.09 4.75 -21.64
C GLN A 209 -1.94 5.12 -22.86
N ALA A 210 -3.19 5.49 -22.66
CA ALA A 210 -4.05 5.98 -23.73
C ALA A 210 -3.50 7.28 -24.35
N LEU A 211 -3.01 8.20 -23.51
CA LEU A 211 -2.38 9.44 -23.98
C LEU A 211 -1.09 9.19 -24.75
N LYS A 212 -0.24 8.28 -24.27
CA LYS A 212 1.03 7.95 -24.88
C LYS A 212 0.91 7.18 -26.21
N HIS A 213 -0.12 6.37 -26.34
CA HIS A 213 -0.36 5.47 -27.47
C HIS A 213 -1.68 5.75 -28.17
N GLN A 214 -2.01 7.02 -28.40
CA GLN A 214 -3.29 7.50 -28.95
C GLN A 214 -3.71 6.83 -30.27
N GLU A 215 -2.72 6.40 -31.09
CA GLU A 215 -3.03 5.69 -32.33
C GLU A 215 -3.57 4.28 -32.11
N GLN A 216 -3.28 3.67 -30.98
CA GLN A 216 -3.58 2.26 -30.69
C GLN A 216 -4.57 2.06 -29.54
N LEU A 217 -4.53 2.93 -28.54
CA LEU A 217 -5.29 2.81 -27.30
C LEU A 217 -6.33 3.91 -27.18
N TYR A 218 -7.36 3.66 -26.35
CA TYR A 218 -8.37 4.62 -25.98
C TYR A 218 -8.93 4.30 -24.57
N LEU A 219 -9.68 5.24 -24.01
CA LEU A 219 -10.37 5.10 -22.73
C LEU A 219 -11.87 4.89 -22.94
N PRO A 220 -12.39 3.67 -22.77
CA PRO A 220 -13.81 3.37 -23.00
C PRO A 220 -14.75 4.16 -22.09
N LEU A 221 -14.30 4.54 -20.88
CA LEU A 221 -15.08 5.26 -19.87
C LEU A 221 -14.65 6.72 -19.76
N ASP A 222 -14.09 7.32 -20.81
CA ASP A 222 -13.59 8.69 -20.82
C ASP A 222 -12.59 9.02 -19.67
N GLY A 223 -11.91 8.00 -19.15
CA GLY A 223 -10.99 8.11 -18.01
C GLY A 223 -11.69 8.00 -16.64
N GLU A 224 -12.98 7.82 -16.58
CA GLU A 224 -13.70 7.60 -15.33
C GLU A 224 -13.30 6.27 -14.68
N THR A 225 -13.26 6.26 -13.35
CA THR A 225 -13.04 5.04 -12.59
C THR A 225 -14.35 4.32 -12.30
N PHE A 226 -14.36 3.01 -12.43
CA PHE A 226 -15.51 2.19 -12.06
C PHE A 226 -15.44 1.62 -10.63
N THR A 227 -14.39 1.98 -9.87
CA THR A 227 -14.26 1.72 -8.43
C THR A 227 -13.64 2.92 -7.72
N THR A 228 -13.84 2.98 -6.38
CA THR A 228 -13.11 3.90 -5.50
C THR A 228 -12.37 3.08 -4.46
N GLU A 229 -11.11 3.44 -4.19
CA GLU A 229 -10.22 2.69 -3.31
C GLU A 229 -9.42 3.63 -2.40
N PRO A 230 -9.64 3.61 -1.08
CA PRO A 230 -8.77 4.30 -0.14
C PRO A 230 -7.42 3.59 -0.07
N ILE A 231 -6.33 4.37 -0.12
CA ILE A 231 -4.94 3.89 -0.08
C ILE A 231 -4.35 4.16 1.30
N GLY A 232 -3.80 3.13 1.94
CA GLY A 232 -3.24 3.24 3.28
C GLY A 232 -1.89 2.53 3.43
N PHE A 233 -1.12 2.95 4.41
CA PHE A 233 0.08 2.22 4.83
C PHE A 233 -0.33 0.90 5.46
N ALA A 234 0.38 -0.18 5.13
CA ALA A 234 0.14 -1.47 5.77
C ALA A 234 1.30 -1.84 6.69
N VAL A 235 0.97 -2.23 7.92
CA VAL A 235 1.91 -2.64 8.97
C VAL A 235 1.50 -3.98 9.59
N ARG A 236 2.43 -4.64 10.29
CA ARG A 236 2.09 -5.83 11.08
C ARG A 236 1.06 -5.50 12.16
N LYS A 237 0.27 -6.49 12.53
CA LYS A 237 -0.71 -6.35 13.61
C LYS A 237 -0.04 -6.27 14.97
N GLY A 238 -0.73 -5.63 15.92
CA GLY A 238 -0.34 -5.57 17.33
C GLY A 238 0.47 -4.33 17.70
N ASP A 239 0.90 -3.53 16.74
CA ASP A 239 1.68 -2.31 16.97
C ASP A 239 0.78 -1.07 16.89
N PHE A 240 0.20 -0.74 18.04
CA PHE A 240 -0.68 0.43 18.14
C PHE A 240 0.10 1.75 18.07
N ASP A 241 1.29 1.81 18.67
CA ASP A 241 2.07 3.05 18.74
C ASP A 241 2.57 3.45 17.35
N PHE A 242 3.07 2.50 16.57
CA PHE A 242 3.47 2.78 15.19
C PHE A 242 2.26 3.21 14.34
N LEU A 243 1.13 2.50 14.45
CA LEU A 243 -0.09 2.86 13.71
C LEU A 243 -0.60 4.25 14.07
N ASN A 244 -0.62 4.60 15.38
CA ASN A 244 -1.03 5.93 15.85
C ASN A 244 -0.09 7.03 15.33
N PHE A 245 1.23 6.78 15.31
CA PHE A 245 2.20 7.71 14.71
C PHE A 245 1.90 7.95 13.22
N LEU A 246 1.71 6.89 12.45
CA LEU A 246 1.38 6.95 11.02
C LEU A 246 0.08 7.72 10.75
N ASP A 247 -0.96 7.46 11.53
CA ASP A 247 -2.25 8.14 11.39
C ASP A 247 -2.13 9.65 11.66
N ASN A 248 -1.36 10.04 12.68
CA ASN A 248 -1.14 11.44 13.00
C ASN A 248 -0.24 12.12 11.96
N TRP A 249 0.79 11.43 11.47
CA TRP A 249 1.62 11.91 10.37
C TRP A 249 0.78 12.22 9.12
N ILE A 250 -0.12 11.30 8.72
CA ILE A 250 -1.02 11.52 7.59
C ILE A 250 -1.91 12.74 7.81
N ARG A 251 -2.48 12.91 9.02
CA ARG A 251 -3.33 14.08 9.32
C ARG A 251 -2.56 15.39 9.17
N VAL A 252 -1.32 15.44 9.65
CA VAL A 252 -0.46 16.63 9.54
C VAL A 252 -0.14 16.90 8.06
N LYS A 253 0.36 15.91 7.32
CA LYS A 253 0.72 16.09 5.90
C LYS A 253 -0.48 16.44 5.00
N LYS A 254 -1.68 15.97 5.33
CA LYS A 254 -2.92 16.44 4.68
C LYS A 254 -3.26 17.88 5.02
N ALA A 255 -3.14 18.28 6.29
CA ALA A 255 -3.42 19.65 6.72
C ALA A 255 -2.43 20.65 6.13
N GLU A 256 -1.18 20.27 5.92
CA GLU A 256 -0.14 21.06 5.24
C GLU A 256 -0.34 21.15 3.72
N GLY A 257 -1.23 20.33 3.12
CA GLY A 257 -1.41 20.23 1.67
C GLY A 257 -0.32 19.41 0.96
N TRP A 258 0.69 18.94 1.69
CA TRP A 258 1.86 18.28 1.10
C TRP A 258 1.51 17.02 0.32
N LEU A 259 0.60 16.18 0.84
CA LEU A 259 0.17 14.96 0.15
C LEU A 259 -0.55 15.29 -1.16
N GLN A 260 -1.39 16.35 -1.18
CA GLN A 260 -2.07 16.80 -2.39
C GLN A 260 -1.08 17.32 -3.44
N ASP A 261 -0.11 18.15 -3.03
CA ASP A 261 0.92 18.68 -3.94
C ASP A 261 1.75 17.55 -4.59
N ARG A 262 2.08 16.50 -3.82
CA ARG A 262 2.80 15.33 -4.36
C ARG A 262 1.92 14.50 -5.29
N HIS A 263 0.65 14.30 -4.92
CA HIS A 263 -0.34 13.64 -5.79
C HIS A 263 -0.46 14.38 -7.14
N ASP A 264 -0.69 15.70 -7.10
CA ASP A 264 -0.85 16.50 -8.32
C ASP A 264 0.40 16.44 -9.20
N TYR A 265 1.59 16.57 -8.61
CA TYR A 265 2.85 16.46 -9.36
C TYR A 265 2.97 15.10 -10.09
N TRP A 266 2.69 13.99 -9.43
CA TRP A 266 2.90 12.67 -10.00
C TRP A 266 1.78 12.18 -10.92
N PHE A 267 0.53 12.61 -10.66
CA PHE A 267 -0.64 12.04 -11.33
C PHE A 267 -1.31 12.97 -12.33
N THR A 268 -1.18 14.29 -12.16
CA THR A 268 -1.82 15.26 -13.05
C THR A 268 -0.85 15.95 -13.99
N THR A 269 0.46 15.96 -13.67
CA THR A 269 1.50 16.49 -14.57
C THR A 269 2.32 15.36 -15.21
N LEU A 270 3.12 15.71 -16.24
CA LEU A 270 4.12 14.84 -16.86
C LEU A 270 5.55 15.39 -16.65
N ASP A 271 5.73 16.35 -15.76
CA ASP A 271 7.01 17.03 -15.53
C ASP A 271 8.13 16.08 -15.05
N TRP A 272 7.74 14.92 -14.56
CA TRP A 272 8.65 13.85 -14.12
C TRP A 272 9.06 12.90 -15.26
N GLU A 273 8.38 12.91 -16.43
CA GLU A 273 8.56 11.89 -17.47
C GLU A 273 9.96 11.90 -18.05
N ASP A 274 10.55 13.07 -18.18
CA ASP A 274 11.94 13.23 -18.69
C ASP A 274 12.99 12.57 -17.76
N ARG A 275 12.64 12.26 -16.52
CA ARG A 275 13.53 11.58 -15.56
C ARG A 275 13.50 10.06 -15.69
N VAL A 276 12.56 9.52 -16.45
CA VAL A 276 12.33 8.07 -16.55
C VAL A 276 12.79 7.54 -17.90
N GLN A 277 13.29 6.30 -17.94
CA GLN A 277 13.67 5.60 -19.15
C GLN A 277 12.47 5.17 -19.99
#